data_930ce05e0201aff1da5ab30aebe4cc8a
#
_entry.id   930ce05e0201aff1da5ab30aebe4cc8a
#
_cell.length_a   1.000
_cell.length_b   1.000
_cell.length_c   1.000
_cell.angle_alpha   90.00
_cell.angle_beta   90.00
_cell.angle_gamma   90.00
#
_symmetry.space_group_name_H-M   'P 1'
#
loop_
_entity.id
_entity.type
_entity.pdbx_description
1 polymer ?
#
loop_
_entity_poly.entity_id
_entity_poly.type
_entity_poly.pdbx_seq_one_letter_code
_entity_poly.pdbx_strand_id
1 'polypeptide(L)'
;MAHVHLDECRAVVASLTRELAVVSVSGELDLYTAPRVRTGIHEAGDLGADRVIVDLSDTSFIDSAALGVLVQETKRLEGRGQSLVLVTSDPRTMRVVELSGLNRVLRTYATLQDAIYGLVSEPYELAKTAH
;
A
#
# COMPACT_ATOMS: atom_id res chain seq x y z
N MET A 1 6.93 -29.87 -0.34
CA MET A 1 5.56 -29.97 0.14
C MET A 1 4.76 -28.78 -0.39
N ALA A 2 3.67 -29.08 -1.02
CA ALA A 2 2.83 -28.06 -1.66
C ALA A 2 2.30 -27.00 -0.67
N HIS A 3 2.03 -27.41 0.57
CA HIS A 3 1.48 -26.50 1.57
C HIS A 3 2.44 -25.34 1.95
N VAL A 4 3.72 -25.48 1.64
CA VAL A 4 4.69 -24.41 1.90
C VAL A 4 4.35 -23.16 1.09
N HIS A 5 3.65 -23.33 -0.02
CA HIS A 5 3.30 -22.21 -0.90
C HIS A 5 1.98 -21.53 -0.54
N LEU A 6 1.23 -22.07 0.45
CA LEU A 6 -0.07 -21.50 0.83
C LEU A 6 0.06 -20.09 1.41
N ASP A 7 1.17 -19.81 2.11
CA ASP A 7 1.42 -18.51 2.72
C ASP A 7 2.34 -17.65 1.87
N GLU A 8 2.61 -18.05 0.65
CA GLU A 8 3.45 -17.28 -0.22
C GLU A 8 2.82 -15.93 -0.53
N CYS A 9 3.61 -14.88 -0.38
CA CYS A 9 3.15 -13.53 -0.62
C CYS A 9 2.87 -13.32 -2.11
N ARG A 10 1.74 -12.69 -2.39
CA ARG A 10 1.36 -12.29 -3.75
C ARG A 10 1.00 -10.82 -3.75
N ALA A 11 1.39 -10.16 -4.81
CA ALA A 11 1.02 -8.76 -5.04
C ALA A 11 0.39 -8.68 -6.43
N VAL A 12 -0.89 -8.31 -6.47
CA VAL A 12 -1.65 -8.19 -7.70
C VAL A 12 -2.00 -6.73 -7.92
N VAL A 13 -1.66 -6.21 -9.10
CA VAL A 13 -1.90 -4.82 -9.45
C VAL A 13 -3.15 -4.70 -10.30
N ALA A 14 -4.03 -3.77 -9.94
CA ALA A 14 -5.23 -3.47 -10.71
C ALA A 14 -5.42 -1.97 -10.81
N SER A 15 -5.70 -1.50 -12.02
CA SER A 15 -6.06 -0.10 -12.25
C SER A 15 -7.55 0.05 -12.00
N LEU A 16 -7.96 0.91 -11.08
CA LEU A 16 -9.36 1.16 -10.78
C LEU A 16 -9.90 2.32 -11.60
N THR A 17 -9.11 3.39 -11.69
CA THR A 17 -9.38 4.53 -12.54
C THR A 17 -8.07 4.99 -13.14
N ARG A 18 -8.09 6.07 -13.93
CA ARG A 18 -6.86 6.64 -14.47
C ARG A 18 -5.94 7.15 -13.36
N GLU A 19 -6.53 7.60 -12.24
CA GLU A 19 -5.79 8.19 -11.14
C GLU A 19 -5.55 7.24 -9.98
N LEU A 20 -6.15 6.05 -9.99
CA LEU A 20 -6.19 5.17 -8.82
C LEU A 20 -5.86 3.74 -9.19
N ALA A 21 -4.80 3.20 -8.57
CA ALA A 21 -4.42 1.80 -8.73
C ALA A 21 -4.35 1.12 -7.36
N VAL A 22 -4.60 -0.17 -7.34
CA VAL A 22 -4.53 -0.99 -6.12
C VAL A 22 -3.49 -2.08 -6.29
N VAL A 23 -2.66 -2.24 -5.28
CA VAL A 23 -1.76 -3.38 -5.14
C VAL A 23 -2.34 -4.23 -4.02
N SER A 24 -2.96 -5.34 -4.37
CA SER A 24 -3.56 -6.27 -3.40
C SER A 24 -2.52 -7.27 -2.96
N VAL A 25 -2.20 -7.27 -1.68
CA VAL A 25 -1.16 -8.12 -1.10
C VAL A 25 -1.81 -9.21 -0.26
N SER A 26 -1.36 -10.44 -0.44
CA SER A 26 -1.83 -11.57 0.36
C SER A 26 -0.66 -12.40 0.85
N GLY A 27 -0.87 -13.13 1.94
CA GLY A 27 0.15 -14.01 2.52
C GLY A 27 1.04 -13.28 3.52
N GLU A 28 2.22 -13.84 3.76
CA GLU A 28 3.18 -13.27 4.69
C GLU A 28 4.04 -12.23 4.01
N LEU A 29 4.09 -11.04 4.60
CA LEU A 29 4.90 -9.95 4.08
C LEU A 29 6.10 -9.73 5.00
N ASP A 30 7.25 -10.23 4.57
CA ASP A 30 8.49 -10.19 5.33
C ASP A 30 9.65 -9.71 4.44
N LEU A 31 10.86 -9.79 4.99
CA LEU A 31 12.06 -9.38 4.27
C LEU A 31 12.21 -10.07 2.91
N TYR A 32 11.83 -11.34 2.83
CA TYR A 32 12.02 -12.14 1.61
C TYR A 32 10.94 -11.88 0.56
N THR A 33 9.74 -11.53 0.99
CA THR A 33 8.60 -11.32 0.09
C THR A 33 8.35 -9.85 -0.23
N ALA A 34 8.93 -8.94 0.55
CA ALA A 34 8.77 -7.50 0.33
C ALA A 34 9.14 -7.05 -1.10
N PRO A 35 10.14 -7.63 -1.79
CA PRO A 35 10.42 -7.24 -3.17
C PRO A 35 9.25 -7.43 -4.12
N ARG A 36 8.35 -8.36 -3.85
CA ARG A 36 7.15 -8.57 -4.67
C ARG A 36 6.20 -7.38 -4.56
N VAL A 37 6.05 -6.86 -3.35
CA VAL A 37 5.22 -5.69 -3.11
C VAL A 37 5.85 -4.45 -3.73
N ARG A 38 7.17 -4.32 -3.61
CA ARG A 38 7.90 -3.22 -4.26
C ARG A 38 7.66 -3.23 -5.76
N THR A 39 7.78 -4.40 -6.39
CA THR A 39 7.53 -4.54 -7.83
C THR A 39 6.10 -4.12 -8.17
N GLY A 40 5.13 -4.55 -7.37
CA GLY A 40 3.73 -4.18 -7.59
C GLY A 40 3.50 -2.68 -7.48
N ILE A 41 4.13 -2.03 -6.50
CA ILE A 41 4.01 -0.59 -6.32
C ILE A 41 4.65 0.16 -7.50
N HIS A 42 5.81 -0.29 -7.96
CA HIS A 42 6.46 0.28 -9.14
C HIS A 42 5.56 0.17 -10.38
N GLU A 43 4.98 -1.01 -10.57
CA GLU A 43 4.10 -1.27 -11.70
C GLU A 43 2.87 -0.36 -11.65
N ALA A 44 2.26 -0.23 -10.47
CA ALA A 44 1.11 0.64 -10.28
C ALA A 44 1.46 2.11 -10.58
N GLY A 45 2.61 2.56 -10.08
CA GLY A 45 3.08 3.92 -10.35
C GLY A 45 3.35 4.16 -11.83
N ASP A 46 3.91 3.16 -12.50
CA ASP A 46 4.23 3.27 -13.94
C ASP A 46 2.98 3.29 -14.81
N LEU A 47 1.84 2.81 -14.31
CA LEU A 47 0.55 2.98 -14.99
C LEU A 47 0.08 4.42 -14.99
N GLY A 48 0.75 5.30 -14.27
CA GLY A 48 0.41 6.71 -14.21
C GLY A 48 -0.60 7.06 -13.13
N ALA A 49 -0.88 6.14 -12.23
CA ALA A 49 -1.82 6.42 -11.15
C ALA A 49 -1.26 7.49 -10.20
N ASP A 50 -2.05 8.52 -9.92
CA ASP A 50 -1.66 9.55 -8.96
C ASP A 50 -1.63 8.99 -7.54
N ARG A 51 -2.45 8.00 -7.27
CA ARG A 51 -2.58 7.40 -5.95
C ARG A 51 -2.55 5.88 -6.06
N VAL A 52 -1.69 5.28 -5.26
CA VAL A 52 -1.52 3.83 -5.20
C VAL A 52 -1.99 3.34 -3.84
N ILE A 53 -2.98 2.47 -3.83
CA ILE A 53 -3.48 1.85 -2.61
C ILE A 53 -2.76 0.51 -2.44
N VAL A 54 -2.10 0.32 -1.31
CA VAL A 54 -1.53 -0.97 -0.94
C VAL A 54 -2.49 -1.61 0.05
N ASP A 55 -3.18 -2.64 -0.40
CA ASP A 55 -4.21 -3.33 0.38
C ASP A 55 -3.60 -4.54 1.08
N LEU A 56 -3.48 -4.45 2.39
CA LEU A 56 -2.93 -5.51 3.24
C LEU A 56 -4.02 -6.33 3.94
N SER A 57 -5.28 -6.21 3.51
CA SER A 57 -6.39 -6.92 4.17
C SER A 57 -6.20 -8.42 4.25
N ASP A 58 -5.57 -9.02 3.24
CA ASP A 58 -5.33 -10.45 3.18
C ASP A 58 -3.92 -10.85 3.60
N THR A 59 -3.20 -9.94 4.22
CA THR A 59 -1.85 -10.19 4.72
C THR A 59 -1.94 -10.80 6.11
N SER A 60 -1.34 -11.96 6.28
CA SER A 60 -1.40 -12.69 7.55
C SER A 60 -0.29 -12.28 8.54
N PHE A 61 0.75 -11.63 8.03
CA PHE A 61 1.91 -11.24 8.83
C PHE A 61 2.65 -10.12 8.11
N ILE A 62 3.20 -9.19 8.89
CA ILE A 62 4.07 -8.15 8.37
C ILE A 62 5.19 -7.89 9.38
N ASP A 63 6.43 -7.79 8.90
CA ASP A 63 7.57 -7.47 9.76
C ASP A 63 8.09 -6.05 9.50
N SER A 64 9.05 -5.63 10.31
CA SER A 64 9.59 -4.28 10.22
C SER A 64 10.37 -4.02 8.93
N ALA A 65 10.97 -5.06 8.35
CA ALA A 65 11.68 -4.92 7.08
C ALA A 65 10.71 -4.58 5.95
N ALA A 66 9.55 -5.24 5.94
CA ALA A 66 8.51 -4.94 4.96
C ALA A 66 7.96 -3.52 5.14
N LEU A 67 7.79 -3.08 6.38
CA LEU A 67 7.37 -1.69 6.64
C LEU A 67 8.39 -0.70 6.12
N GLY A 68 9.68 -1.03 6.24
CA GLY A 68 10.75 -0.19 5.69
C GLY A 68 10.61 -0.01 4.18
N VAL A 69 10.23 -1.07 3.47
CA VAL A 69 9.98 -1.00 2.03
C VAL A 69 8.81 -0.07 1.75
N LEU A 70 7.73 -0.15 2.52
CA LEU A 70 6.57 0.72 2.33
C LEU A 70 6.95 2.20 2.55
N VAL A 71 7.79 2.48 3.54
CA VAL A 71 8.29 3.84 3.77
C VAL A 71 9.10 4.33 2.57
N GLN A 72 10.01 3.52 2.08
CA GLN A 72 10.84 3.87 0.92
C GLN A 72 9.98 4.14 -0.31
N GLU A 73 9.00 3.28 -0.55
CA GLU A 73 8.13 3.44 -1.72
C GLU A 73 7.22 4.65 -1.60
N THR A 74 6.76 4.96 -0.40
CA THR A 74 5.99 6.17 -0.15
C THR A 74 6.79 7.40 -0.55
N LYS A 75 8.04 7.49 -0.10
CA LYS A 75 8.92 8.61 -0.43
C LYS A 75 9.23 8.68 -1.93
N ARG A 76 9.46 7.53 -2.54
CA ARG A 76 9.75 7.49 -3.97
C ARG A 76 8.56 8.00 -4.79
N LEU A 77 7.35 7.57 -4.46
CA LEU A 77 6.15 8.02 -5.16
C LEU A 77 5.92 9.52 -4.93
N GLU A 78 6.11 9.99 -3.72
CA GLU A 78 5.96 11.43 -3.43
C GLU A 78 6.92 12.27 -4.25
N GLY A 79 8.13 11.80 -4.45
CA GLY A 79 9.10 12.48 -5.31
C GLY A 79 8.68 12.55 -6.77
N ARG A 80 7.74 11.72 -7.18
CA ARG A 80 7.18 11.69 -8.53
C ARG A 80 5.82 12.40 -8.63
N GLY A 81 5.37 13.03 -7.56
CA GLY A 81 4.05 13.65 -7.52
C GLY A 81 2.91 12.65 -7.32
N GLN A 82 3.24 11.43 -6.92
CA GLN A 82 2.27 10.38 -6.65
C GLN A 82 2.20 10.13 -5.15
N SER A 83 1.18 9.41 -4.69
CA SER A 83 1.04 9.10 -3.27
C SER A 83 0.68 7.64 -3.06
N LEU A 84 1.04 7.12 -1.88
CA LEU A 84 0.72 5.77 -1.46
C LEU A 84 -0.21 5.83 -0.26
N VAL A 85 -1.20 4.96 -0.25
CA VAL A 85 -2.19 4.83 0.81
C VAL A 85 -2.23 3.37 1.23
N LEU A 86 -2.37 3.13 2.52
CA LEU A 86 -2.35 1.78 3.08
C LEU A 86 -3.75 1.37 3.55
N VAL A 87 -4.11 0.12 3.29
CA VAL A 87 -5.35 -0.46 3.82
C VAL A 87 -5.01 -1.63 4.75
N THR A 88 -5.42 -1.53 5.99
CA THR A 88 -5.32 -2.61 6.96
C THR A 88 -6.28 -2.37 8.12
N SER A 89 -6.88 -3.44 8.63
CA SER A 89 -7.70 -3.42 9.83
C SER A 89 -7.17 -4.36 10.90
N ASP A 90 -6.08 -5.05 10.63
CA ASP A 90 -5.46 -5.95 11.61
C ASP A 90 -4.84 -5.13 12.73
N PRO A 91 -5.28 -5.30 13.99
CA PRO A 91 -4.73 -4.54 15.11
C PRO A 91 -3.23 -4.71 15.29
N ARG A 92 -2.68 -5.88 14.97
CA ARG A 92 -1.24 -6.12 15.09
C ARG A 92 -0.46 -5.33 14.05
N THR A 93 -0.94 -5.31 12.82
CA THR A 93 -0.34 -4.52 11.76
C THR A 93 -0.44 -3.03 12.07
N MET A 94 -1.60 -2.57 12.52
CA MET A 94 -1.79 -1.18 12.90
C MET A 94 -0.86 -0.77 14.03
N ARG A 95 -0.66 -1.65 15.01
CA ARG A 95 0.25 -1.37 16.11
C ARG A 95 1.69 -1.19 15.61
N VAL A 96 2.15 -2.04 14.70
CA VAL A 96 3.49 -1.91 14.13
C VAL A 96 3.61 -0.62 13.32
N VAL A 97 2.58 -0.29 12.55
CA VAL A 97 2.52 0.96 11.79
C VAL A 97 2.63 2.18 12.71
N GLU A 98 1.87 2.17 13.81
CA GLU A 98 1.92 3.27 14.77
C GLU A 98 3.27 3.38 15.48
N LEU A 99 3.82 2.25 15.92
CA LEU A 99 5.10 2.23 16.62
C LEU A 99 6.26 2.67 15.73
N SER A 100 6.18 2.38 14.43
CA SER A 100 7.21 2.78 13.48
C SER A 100 7.10 4.23 13.05
N GLY A 101 5.99 4.90 13.37
CA GLY A 101 5.73 6.26 12.94
C GLY A 101 5.25 6.37 11.50
N LEU A 102 5.02 5.25 10.83
CA LEU A 102 4.59 5.23 9.44
C LEU A 102 3.24 5.93 9.24
N ASN A 103 2.37 5.89 10.24
CA ASN A 103 1.07 6.55 10.18
C ASN A 103 1.16 8.07 10.09
N ARG A 104 2.34 8.65 10.29
CA ARG A 104 2.57 10.09 10.13
C ARG A 104 2.88 10.49 8.70
N VAL A 105 3.39 9.55 7.91
CA VAL A 105 3.77 9.82 6.52
C VAL A 105 2.83 9.17 5.52
N LEU A 106 1.95 8.29 5.98
CA LEU A 106 1.15 7.44 5.13
C LEU A 106 -0.27 7.38 5.65
N ARG A 107 -1.22 7.74 4.80
CA ARG A 107 -2.64 7.65 5.13
C ARG A 107 -3.06 6.18 5.19
N THR A 108 -3.88 5.82 6.19
CA THR A 108 -4.32 4.45 6.40
C THR A 108 -5.84 4.39 6.48
N TYR A 109 -6.42 3.38 5.85
CA TYR A 109 -7.85 3.10 5.89
C TYR A 109 -8.07 1.67 6.38
N ALA A 110 -9.22 1.44 7.03
CA ALA A 110 -9.54 0.12 7.56
C ALA A 110 -9.93 -0.87 6.47
N THR A 111 -10.57 -0.42 5.40
CA THR A 111 -11.02 -1.27 4.31
C THR A 111 -10.68 -0.64 2.96
N LEU A 112 -10.59 -1.50 1.94
CA LEU A 112 -10.38 -1.02 0.58
C LEU A 112 -11.52 -0.11 0.13
N GLN A 113 -12.74 -0.44 0.50
CA GLN A 113 -13.91 0.37 0.15
C GLN A 113 -13.80 1.78 0.75
N ASP A 114 -13.38 1.87 2.01
CA ASP A 114 -13.20 3.16 2.68
C ASP A 114 -12.11 3.98 1.98
N ALA A 115 -11.02 3.33 1.58
CA ALA A 115 -9.93 4.01 0.87
C ALA A 115 -10.41 4.55 -0.47
N ILE A 116 -11.10 3.74 -1.24
CA ILE A 116 -11.62 4.16 -2.55
C ILE A 116 -12.58 5.32 -2.39
N TYR A 117 -13.53 5.19 -1.46
CA TYR A 117 -14.52 6.25 -1.22
C TYR A 117 -13.83 7.55 -0.80
N GLY A 118 -12.91 7.46 0.15
CA GLY A 118 -12.21 8.64 0.65
C GLY A 118 -11.40 9.35 -0.43
N LEU A 119 -10.69 8.59 -1.25
CA LEU A 119 -9.83 9.16 -2.29
C LEU A 119 -10.65 9.73 -3.46
N VAL A 120 -11.72 9.06 -3.84
CA VAL A 120 -12.59 9.53 -4.94
C VAL A 120 -13.34 10.79 -4.53
N SER A 121 -13.75 10.88 -3.26
CA SER A 121 -14.49 12.03 -2.74
C SER A 121 -13.61 13.25 -2.49
N GLU A 122 -12.29 13.05 -2.36
CA GLU A 122 -11.37 14.14 -2.11
C GLU A 122 -11.11 14.90 -3.41
N PRO A 123 -11.33 16.24 -3.45
CA PRO A 123 -11.06 17.03 -4.64
C PRO A 123 -9.56 17.03 -4.94
N TYR A 124 -9.18 16.37 -6.02
CA TYR A 124 -7.77 16.22 -6.39
C TYR A 124 -7.08 17.57 -6.59
N GLU A 125 -7.76 18.49 -7.28
CA GLU A 125 -7.20 19.80 -7.55
C GLU A 125 -7.01 20.63 -6.29
N LEU A 126 -7.95 20.52 -5.36
CA LEU A 126 -7.84 21.21 -4.09
C LEU A 126 -6.67 20.66 -3.27
N ALA A 127 -6.47 19.34 -3.29
CA ALA A 127 -5.36 18.72 -2.61
C ALA A 127 -4.02 19.20 -3.18
N LYS A 128 -3.93 19.39 -4.49
CA LYS A 128 -2.74 19.95 -5.13
C LYS A 128 -2.49 21.39 -4.74
N THR A 129 -3.51 22.19 -4.67
CA THR A 129 -3.36 23.62 -4.35
C THR A 129 -3.13 23.87 -2.87
N ALA A 130 -3.35 22.88 -2.02
CA ALA A 130 -3.10 22.98 -0.60
C ALA A 130 -1.60 22.97 -0.26
N HIS A 131 -0.76 22.72 -1.22
CA HIS A 131 0.69 22.73 -1.02
C HIS A 131 1.31 24.11 -1.33
#